data_5737421d03058d31fbb2be0b9b862e24
#
_entry.id   5737421d03058d31fbb2be0b9b862e24
#
_cell.length_a   1.000
_cell.length_b   1.000
_cell.length_c   1.000
_cell.angle_alpha   90.00
_cell.angle_beta   90.00
_cell.angle_gamma   90.00
#
_symmetry.space_group_name_H-M   'P 1'
#
loop_
_entity.id
_entity.type
_entity.pdbx_description
1 polymer ?
#
loop_
_entity_poly.entity_id
_entity_poly.type
_entity_poly.pdbx_seq_one_letter_code
_entity_poly.pdbx_strand_id
1 'polypeptide(L)'
;MKVLGIIPARYNSSRFSGKPLTDIAGKSMIQRVYEQAKKCELLSSVFVATDDDRIFESVMEFGGQVKMTTEHNSGTERCNELAQNLEEKFDVVINIQGDEPCINPEQISQLATLFSDEDTAIATLAKQIKTANELLNENTVKVVFDENNFALNFSRFPIPDPKSFDAEKWFVHNNFYKHIGIYGYRTRVLQEICELEQTEREKTERLEQLRWLENTYKIKVEETELESHSIDVPKDIEKLNL
;
A
#
# COMPACT_ATOMS: atom_id res chain seq x y z
N MET A 1 3.03 -6.62 20.83
CA MET A 1 3.46 -6.01 19.56
C MET A 1 2.70 -4.71 19.38
N LYS A 2 3.40 -3.58 19.20
CA LYS A 2 2.79 -2.27 18.91
C LYS A 2 2.85 -2.02 17.41
N VAL A 3 1.69 -1.76 16.79
CA VAL A 3 1.56 -1.54 15.36
C VAL A 3 1.18 -0.09 15.08
N LEU A 4 1.94 0.57 14.21
CA LEU A 4 1.73 1.95 13.79
C LEU A 4 1.15 1.98 12.37
N GLY A 5 -0.03 2.56 12.20
CA GLY A 5 -0.55 2.90 10.88
C GLY A 5 -0.04 4.27 10.45
N ILE A 6 0.56 4.37 9.28
CA ILE A 6 0.98 5.64 8.68
C ILE A 6 0.31 5.81 7.32
N ILE A 7 -0.26 7.00 7.11
CA ILE A 7 -0.89 7.41 5.85
C ILE A 7 0.00 8.49 5.24
N PRO A 8 0.92 8.14 4.30
CA PRO A 8 1.72 9.14 3.61
C PRO A 8 0.85 9.95 2.66
N ALA A 9 0.95 11.26 2.74
CA ALA A 9 0.19 12.17 1.91
C ALA A 9 1.07 13.31 1.39
N ARG A 10 0.97 13.60 0.09
CA ARG A 10 1.61 14.74 -0.56
C ARG A 10 0.60 15.53 -1.37
N TYR A 11 0.77 16.86 -1.40
CA TYR A 11 -0.13 17.69 -2.18
C TYR A 11 0.17 17.63 -3.67
N ASN A 12 1.46 17.65 -4.03
CA ASN A 12 1.90 17.64 -5.41
C ASN A 12 1.84 16.23 -6.00
N SER A 13 0.91 16.03 -6.91
CA SER A 13 0.77 14.82 -7.72
C SER A 13 0.62 15.23 -9.18
N SER A 14 1.37 14.61 -10.08
CA SER A 14 1.36 14.93 -11.51
C SER A 14 0.00 14.68 -12.19
N ARG A 15 -0.77 13.70 -11.71
CA ARG A 15 -2.07 13.31 -12.27
C ARG A 15 -3.25 13.98 -11.57
N PHE A 16 -3.12 14.29 -10.29
CA PHE A 16 -4.20 14.84 -9.48
C PHE A 16 -3.62 15.67 -8.31
N SER A 17 -3.27 16.94 -8.57
CA SER A 17 -2.78 17.86 -7.55
C SER A 17 -3.86 18.13 -6.49
N GLY A 18 -3.46 18.18 -5.21
CA GLY A 18 -4.39 18.36 -4.09
C GLY A 18 -5.26 17.16 -3.77
N LYS A 19 -4.98 15.98 -4.36
CA LYS A 19 -5.74 14.74 -4.18
C LYS A 19 -6.14 14.45 -2.73
N PRO A 20 -5.25 14.56 -1.71
CA PRO A 20 -5.62 14.25 -0.31
C PRO A 20 -6.72 15.16 0.25
N LEU A 21 -6.84 16.38 -0.25
CA LEU A 21 -7.81 17.39 0.22
C LEU A 21 -9.10 17.42 -0.61
N THR A 22 -9.21 16.55 -1.62
CA THR A 22 -10.42 16.49 -2.46
C THR A 22 -11.61 16.05 -1.62
N ASP A 23 -12.70 16.82 -1.75
CA ASP A 23 -13.96 16.47 -1.10
C ASP A 23 -14.58 15.22 -1.74
N ILE A 24 -14.94 14.30 -0.89
CA ILE A 24 -15.66 13.07 -1.24
C ILE A 24 -16.85 12.95 -0.30
N ALA A 25 -18.02 13.37 -0.76
CA ALA A 25 -19.27 13.36 0.01
C ALA A 25 -19.12 14.02 1.40
N GLY A 26 -18.63 15.26 1.42
CA GLY A 26 -18.53 16.12 2.62
C GLY A 26 -17.32 15.85 3.53
N LYS A 27 -16.37 15.00 3.12
CA LYS A 27 -15.12 14.76 3.84
C LYS A 27 -13.95 14.73 2.86
N SER A 28 -12.79 15.23 3.27
CA SER A 28 -11.58 15.10 2.45
C SER A 28 -11.18 13.62 2.28
N MET A 29 -10.50 13.32 1.18
CA MET A 29 -9.98 11.97 0.94
C MET A 29 -9.13 11.47 2.11
N ILE A 30 -8.20 12.30 2.59
CA ILE A 30 -7.32 11.93 3.69
C ILE A 30 -8.08 11.67 5.00
N GLN A 31 -9.17 12.43 5.26
CA GLN A 31 -10.04 12.20 6.41
C GLN A 31 -10.72 10.83 6.32
N ARG A 32 -11.20 10.44 5.14
CA ARG A 32 -11.84 9.14 4.95
C ARG A 32 -10.87 7.99 5.18
N VAL A 33 -9.67 8.07 4.60
CA VAL A 33 -8.63 7.04 4.84
C VAL A 33 -8.28 6.96 6.31
N TYR A 34 -8.08 8.10 6.97
CA TYR A 34 -7.76 8.17 8.40
C TYR A 34 -8.86 7.53 9.27
N GLU A 35 -10.12 7.89 9.04
CA GLU A 35 -11.26 7.34 9.78
C GLU A 35 -11.42 5.83 9.56
N GLN A 36 -11.14 5.31 8.35
CA GLN A 36 -11.16 3.87 8.09
C GLN A 36 -10.00 3.16 8.80
N ALA A 37 -8.79 3.72 8.73
CA ALA A 37 -7.62 3.15 9.42
C ALA A 37 -7.84 3.08 10.94
N LYS A 38 -8.47 4.12 11.53
CA LYS A 38 -8.80 4.17 12.97
C LYS A 38 -9.79 3.10 13.44
N LYS A 39 -10.53 2.46 12.54
CA LYS A 39 -11.43 1.35 12.88
C LYS A 39 -10.70 0.02 13.08
N CYS A 40 -9.44 -0.09 12.64
CA CYS A 40 -8.62 -1.28 12.86
C CYS A 40 -8.10 -1.28 14.30
N GLU A 41 -8.63 -2.18 15.14
CA GLU A 41 -8.28 -2.28 16.57
C GLU A 41 -6.85 -2.78 16.81
N LEU A 42 -6.21 -3.38 15.80
CA LEU A 42 -4.82 -3.84 15.91
C LEU A 42 -3.81 -2.70 15.78
N LEU A 43 -4.21 -1.53 15.30
CA LEU A 43 -3.35 -0.36 15.24
C LEU A 43 -3.29 0.33 16.62
N SER A 44 -2.11 0.43 17.19
CA SER A 44 -1.87 1.18 18.43
C SER A 44 -2.01 2.69 18.24
N SER A 45 -1.62 3.18 17.05
CA SER A 45 -1.73 4.59 16.65
C SER A 45 -1.86 4.71 15.15
N VAL A 46 -2.47 5.80 14.68
CA VAL A 46 -2.56 6.16 13.25
C VAL A 46 -2.11 7.60 13.08
N PHE A 47 -1.18 7.83 12.15
CA PHE A 47 -0.67 9.16 11.80
C PHE A 47 -0.77 9.41 10.31
N VAL A 48 -1.05 10.65 9.94
CA VAL A 48 -0.78 11.17 8.60
C VAL A 48 0.64 11.72 8.59
N ALA A 49 1.41 11.39 7.54
CA ALA A 49 2.75 11.92 7.29
C ALA A 49 2.72 12.81 6.04
N THR A 50 3.07 14.08 6.16
CA THR A 50 3.00 15.02 5.05
C THR A 50 4.10 16.06 5.11
N ASP A 51 4.44 16.65 3.95
CA ASP A 51 5.34 17.77 3.75
C ASP A 51 4.59 19.07 3.38
N ASP A 52 3.25 19.07 3.51
CA ASP A 52 2.40 20.18 3.06
C ASP A 52 1.51 20.72 4.19
N ASP A 53 1.64 22.02 4.49
CA ASP A 53 0.91 22.68 5.57
C ASP A 53 -0.61 22.57 5.43
N ARG A 54 -1.13 22.61 4.19
CA ARG A 54 -2.58 22.51 3.93
C ARG A 54 -3.14 21.15 4.33
N ILE A 55 -2.36 20.07 4.09
CA ILE A 55 -2.74 18.72 4.52
C ILE A 55 -2.64 18.63 6.04
N PHE A 56 -1.56 19.19 6.62
CA PHE A 56 -1.37 19.22 8.07
C PHE A 56 -2.54 19.91 8.77
N GLU A 57 -2.91 21.11 8.34
CA GLU A 57 -4.02 21.88 8.88
C GLU A 57 -5.34 21.14 8.75
N SER A 58 -5.64 20.58 7.57
CA SER A 58 -6.85 19.79 7.35
C SER A 58 -6.96 18.59 8.28
N VAL A 59 -5.84 17.89 8.54
CA VAL A 59 -5.83 16.74 9.46
C VAL A 59 -6.07 17.20 10.90
N MET A 60 -5.48 18.31 11.31
CA MET A 60 -5.72 18.89 12.64
C MET A 60 -7.17 19.34 12.81
N GLU A 61 -7.80 19.91 11.78
CA GLU A 61 -9.20 20.36 11.82
C GLU A 61 -10.19 19.23 12.13
N PHE A 62 -10.00 18.03 11.56
CA PHE A 62 -10.85 16.87 11.89
C PHE A 62 -10.37 16.07 13.11
N GLY A 63 -9.35 16.54 13.83
CA GLY A 63 -8.84 15.92 15.07
C GLY A 63 -7.96 14.69 14.81
N GLY A 64 -7.36 14.55 13.61
CA GLY A 64 -6.42 13.49 13.28
C GLY A 64 -5.02 13.73 13.85
N GLN A 65 -4.24 12.67 13.97
CA GLN A 65 -2.82 12.76 14.31
C GLN A 65 -2.00 12.97 13.04
N VAL A 66 -1.14 13.97 13.02
CA VAL A 66 -0.32 14.32 11.86
C VAL A 66 1.09 14.74 12.30
N LYS A 67 2.06 14.45 11.46
CA LYS A 67 3.44 14.91 11.61
C LYS A 67 3.94 15.46 10.27
N MET A 68 4.66 16.58 10.35
CA MET A 68 5.42 17.09 9.21
C MET A 68 6.64 16.19 8.98
N THR A 69 6.92 15.95 7.70
CA THR A 69 8.11 15.25 7.21
C THR A 69 8.83 16.12 6.20
N THR A 70 10.03 15.75 5.83
CA THR A 70 10.70 16.34 4.67
C THR A 70 10.07 15.82 3.37
N GLU A 71 10.49 16.38 2.22
CA GLU A 71 10.11 15.88 0.91
C GLU A 71 10.76 14.50 0.66
N HIS A 72 9.99 13.55 0.15
CA HIS A 72 10.43 12.19 -0.14
C HIS A 72 9.98 11.73 -1.52
N ASN A 73 10.77 10.85 -2.13
CA ASN A 73 10.45 10.25 -3.43
C ASN A 73 9.34 9.19 -3.33
N SER A 74 9.21 8.52 -2.18
CA SER A 74 8.23 7.46 -1.98
C SER A 74 7.44 7.61 -0.67
N GLY A 75 6.27 6.95 -0.61
CA GLY A 75 5.48 6.82 0.62
C GLY A 75 6.22 6.02 1.69
N THR A 76 7.03 5.05 1.28
CA THR A 76 7.84 4.20 2.17
C THR A 76 8.88 5.00 2.92
N GLU A 77 9.64 5.87 2.22
CA GLU A 77 10.62 6.76 2.84
C GLU A 77 9.96 7.73 3.83
N ARG A 78 8.79 8.29 3.47
CA ARG A 78 8.01 9.17 4.35
C ARG A 78 7.52 8.45 5.60
N CYS A 79 7.07 7.20 5.47
CA CYS A 79 6.70 6.38 6.62
C CYS A 79 7.90 6.12 7.53
N ASN A 80 9.08 5.86 6.96
CA ASN A 80 10.31 5.66 7.73
C ASN A 80 10.68 6.90 8.55
N GLU A 81 10.72 8.08 7.92
CA GLU A 81 11.04 9.33 8.63
C GLU A 81 10.11 9.55 9.81
N LEU A 82 8.79 9.40 9.60
CA LEU A 82 7.83 9.58 10.69
C LEU A 82 8.08 8.57 11.81
N ALA A 83 8.22 7.28 11.49
CA ALA A 83 8.41 6.22 12.47
C ALA A 83 9.70 6.42 13.32
N GLN A 84 10.79 6.92 12.71
CA GLN A 84 12.03 7.21 13.40
C GLN A 84 11.92 8.43 14.35
N ASN A 85 11.12 9.42 13.97
CA ASN A 85 10.97 10.69 14.69
C ASN A 85 9.91 10.65 15.82
N LEU A 86 9.18 9.55 15.97
CA LEU A 86 8.28 9.38 17.11
C LEU A 86 9.07 9.01 18.38
N GLU A 87 8.68 9.60 19.52
CA GLU A 87 9.23 9.24 20.84
C GLU A 87 8.85 7.81 21.19
N GLU A 88 7.59 7.44 20.98
CA GLU A 88 7.10 6.08 21.15
C GLU A 88 7.64 5.16 20.05
N LYS A 89 8.14 4.00 20.45
CA LYS A 89 8.65 3.00 19.50
C LYS A 89 7.58 1.95 19.19
N PHE A 90 7.53 1.57 17.93
CA PHE A 90 6.61 0.58 17.38
C PHE A 90 7.39 -0.59 16.78
N ASP A 91 6.83 -1.79 16.88
CA ASP A 91 7.46 -3.00 16.36
C ASP A 91 7.22 -3.13 14.85
N VAL A 92 6.05 -2.68 14.40
CA VAL A 92 5.57 -2.79 13.03
C VAL A 92 5.00 -1.47 12.55
N VAL A 93 5.29 -1.11 11.30
CA VAL A 93 4.70 0.02 10.57
C VAL A 93 3.85 -0.52 9.43
N ILE A 94 2.60 -0.06 9.32
CA ILE A 94 1.73 -0.31 8.17
C ILE A 94 1.61 0.97 7.36
N ASN A 95 2.06 0.92 6.10
CA ASN A 95 1.92 1.98 5.12
C ASN A 95 0.54 1.86 4.46
N ILE A 96 -0.38 2.73 4.85
CA ILE A 96 -1.76 2.78 4.38
C ILE A 96 -1.85 3.83 3.27
N GLN A 97 -2.28 3.43 2.07
CA GLN A 97 -2.31 4.34 0.93
C GLN A 97 -3.31 5.49 1.13
N GLY A 98 -2.82 6.73 1.03
CA GLY A 98 -3.61 7.95 1.24
C GLY A 98 -4.66 8.24 0.15
N ASP A 99 -4.73 7.40 -0.87
CA ASP A 99 -5.66 7.49 -2.00
C ASP A 99 -6.71 6.35 -2.05
N GLU A 100 -6.86 5.62 -0.96
CA GLU A 100 -7.86 4.57 -0.81
C GLU A 100 -8.93 4.96 0.24
N PRO A 101 -9.86 5.88 -0.08
CA PRO A 101 -10.82 6.42 0.90
C PRO A 101 -11.81 5.39 1.44
N CYS A 102 -11.92 4.24 0.78
CA CYS A 102 -12.77 3.11 1.16
C CYS A 102 -11.96 1.89 1.59
N ILE A 103 -10.70 2.06 2.01
CA ILE A 103 -9.90 0.94 2.50
C ILE A 103 -10.67 0.19 3.59
N ASN A 104 -10.71 -1.14 3.49
CA ASN A 104 -11.39 -1.93 4.48
C ASN A 104 -10.49 -2.14 5.71
N PRO A 105 -10.93 -1.78 6.94
CA PRO A 105 -10.16 -2.01 8.16
C PRO A 105 -9.71 -3.46 8.36
N GLU A 106 -10.47 -4.42 7.84
CA GLU A 106 -10.13 -5.84 7.90
C GLU A 106 -8.87 -6.16 7.08
N GLN A 107 -8.62 -5.48 5.93
CA GLN A 107 -7.37 -5.64 5.19
C GLN A 107 -6.16 -5.19 6.02
N ILE A 108 -6.32 -4.11 6.79
CA ILE A 108 -5.26 -3.65 7.71
C ILE A 108 -5.04 -4.68 8.82
N SER A 109 -6.13 -5.25 9.36
CA SER A 109 -6.07 -6.30 10.39
C SER A 109 -5.41 -7.58 9.87
N GLN A 110 -5.78 -8.05 8.67
CA GLN A 110 -5.14 -9.20 8.02
C GLN A 110 -3.63 -9.00 7.92
N LEU A 111 -3.22 -7.84 7.40
CA LEU A 111 -1.81 -7.50 7.24
C LEU A 111 -1.07 -7.44 8.59
N ALA A 112 -1.66 -6.79 9.61
CA ALA A 112 -1.07 -6.68 10.95
C ALA A 112 -0.88 -8.05 11.61
N THR A 113 -1.80 -8.97 11.38
CA THR A 113 -1.77 -10.32 11.97
C THR A 113 -0.59 -11.15 11.48
N LEU A 114 -0.11 -10.92 10.23
CA LEU A 114 1.05 -11.62 9.68
C LEU A 114 2.33 -11.42 10.51
N PHE A 115 2.43 -10.33 11.23
CA PHE A 115 3.57 -10.01 12.08
C PHE A 115 3.53 -10.68 13.45
N SER A 116 2.52 -11.53 13.73
CA SER A 116 2.58 -12.46 14.86
C SER A 116 3.66 -13.53 14.66
N ASP A 117 4.01 -13.82 13.41
CA ASP A 117 5.19 -14.58 13.04
C ASP A 117 6.42 -13.66 13.07
N GLU A 118 7.41 -14.01 13.92
CA GLU A 118 8.63 -13.20 14.11
C GLU A 118 9.50 -13.15 12.84
N ASP A 119 9.41 -14.15 11.97
CA ASP A 119 10.16 -14.23 10.71
C ASP A 119 9.55 -13.36 9.60
N THR A 120 8.35 -12.82 9.79
CA THR A 120 7.75 -11.89 8.84
C THR A 120 8.42 -10.53 8.94
N ALA A 121 9.22 -10.18 7.93
CA ALA A 121 9.95 -8.93 7.83
C ALA A 121 9.17 -7.84 7.08
N ILE A 122 8.62 -8.20 5.92
CA ILE A 122 7.76 -7.38 5.06
C ILE A 122 6.53 -8.20 4.70
N ALA A 123 5.36 -7.59 4.68
CA ALA A 123 4.14 -8.24 4.26
C ALA A 123 3.28 -7.34 3.37
N THR A 124 2.47 -7.96 2.52
CA THR A 124 1.49 -7.31 1.65
C THR A 124 0.30 -8.23 1.41
N LEU A 125 -0.72 -7.73 0.71
CA LEU A 125 -1.90 -8.50 0.35
C LEU A 125 -1.97 -8.74 -1.16
N ALA A 126 -2.66 -9.81 -1.53
CA ALA A 126 -2.99 -10.12 -2.91
C ALA A 126 -4.45 -10.55 -3.04
N LYS A 127 -5.06 -10.31 -4.20
CA LYS A 127 -6.40 -10.77 -4.51
C LYS A 127 -6.42 -11.52 -5.84
N GLN A 128 -7.16 -12.61 -5.89
CA GLN A 128 -7.29 -13.40 -7.11
C GLN A 128 -7.94 -12.57 -8.24
N ILE A 129 -7.32 -12.55 -9.40
CA ILE A 129 -7.84 -11.97 -10.63
C ILE A 129 -8.79 -12.97 -11.28
N LYS A 130 -9.98 -12.53 -11.68
CA LYS A 130 -11.03 -13.38 -12.26
C LYS A 130 -11.38 -13.02 -13.71
N THR A 131 -10.82 -11.92 -14.25
CA THR A 131 -11.15 -11.46 -15.60
C THR A 131 -9.90 -11.17 -16.43
N ALA A 132 -9.98 -11.42 -17.73
CA ALA A 132 -8.89 -11.10 -18.66
C ALA A 132 -8.61 -9.59 -18.75
N ASN A 133 -9.64 -8.75 -18.64
CA ASN A 133 -9.48 -7.29 -18.64
C ASN A 133 -8.63 -6.81 -17.47
N GLU A 134 -8.87 -7.36 -16.27
CA GLU A 134 -8.08 -7.02 -15.09
C GLU A 134 -6.63 -7.55 -15.21
N LEU A 135 -6.47 -8.77 -15.73
CA LEU A 135 -5.15 -9.37 -15.93
C LEU A 135 -4.29 -8.59 -16.93
N LEU A 136 -4.89 -8.09 -18.02
CA LEU A 136 -4.19 -7.35 -19.08
C LEU A 136 -4.00 -5.86 -18.75
N ASN A 137 -4.64 -5.35 -17.70
CA ASN A 137 -4.50 -3.97 -17.31
C ASN A 137 -3.13 -3.71 -16.65
N GLU A 138 -2.26 -2.93 -17.28
CA GLU A 138 -0.93 -2.58 -16.79
C GLU A 138 -0.95 -1.75 -15.48
N ASN A 139 -2.06 -1.09 -15.16
CA ASN A 139 -2.23 -0.39 -13.90
C ASN A 139 -2.51 -1.36 -12.74
N THR A 140 -2.98 -2.56 -13.03
CA THR A 140 -3.12 -3.64 -12.05
C THR A 140 -1.79 -4.38 -11.95
N VAL A 141 -1.07 -4.18 -10.86
CA VAL A 141 0.19 -4.92 -10.61
C VAL A 141 -0.14 -6.37 -10.25
N LYS A 142 0.52 -7.32 -10.90
CA LYS A 142 0.40 -8.75 -10.61
C LYS A 142 1.49 -9.17 -9.65
N VAL A 143 1.19 -10.20 -8.87
CA VAL A 143 2.14 -10.85 -7.97
C VAL A 143 2.07 -12.36 -8.14
N VAL A 144 3.22 -13.00 -8.11
CA VAL A 144 3.35 -14.45 -8.00
C VAL A 144 4.15 -14.76 -6.74
N PHE A 145 3.72 -15.78 -5.99
CA PHE A 145 4.32 -16.18 -4.72
C PHE A 145 4.42 -17.72 -4.64
N ASP A 146 5.30 -18.18 -3.78
CA ASP A 146 5.56 -19.61 -3.58
C ASP A 146 4.52 -20.29 -2.66
N GLU A 147 4.68 -21.58 -2.43
CA GLU A 147 3.81 -22.39 -1.56
C GLU A 147 3.86 -21.97 -0.08
N ASN A 148 4.88 -21.21 0.32
CA ASN A 148 5.03 -20.63 1.65
C ASN A 148 4.49 -19.20 1.70
N ASN A 149 3.84 -18.74 0.64
CA ASN A 149 3.30 -17.38 0.48
C ASN A 149 4.38 -16.28 0.51
N PHE A 150 5.58 -16.54 -0.01
CA PHE A 150 6.56 -15.50 -0.24
C PHE A 150 6.56 -15.05 -1.70
N ALA A 151 6.53 -13.74 -1.92
CA ALA A 151 6.55 -13.16 -3.26
C ALA A 151 7.81 -13.58 -4.01
N LEU A 152 7.62 -14.08 -5.22
CA LEU A 152 8.69 -14.42 -6.17
C LEU A 152 8.91 -13.29 -7.17
N ASN A 153 7.84 -12.61 -7.59
CA ASN A 153 7.92 -11.50 -8.52
C ASN A 153 6.67 -10.62 -8.49
N PHE A 154 6.85 -9.35 -8.88
CA PHE A 154 5.78 -8.40 -9.20
C PHE A 154 5.97 -7.90 -10.62
N SER A 155 4.89 -7.67 -11.37
CA SER A 155 4.95 -7.11 -12.73
C SER A 155 3.66 -6.39 -13.11
N ARG A 156 3.78 -5.41 -13.99
CA ARG A 156 2.63 -4.80 -14.65
C ARG A 156 2.06 -5.68 -15.76
N PHE A 157 2.87 -6.59 -16.28
CA PHE A 157 2.45 -7.60 -17.26
C PHE A 157 1.90 -8.85 -16.57
N PRO A 158 1.10 -9.67 -17.27
CA PRO A 158 0.61 -10.94 -16.74
C PRO A 158 1.75 -11.87 -16.31
N ILE A 159 1.71 -12.36 -15.07
CA ILE A 159 2.61 -13.39 -14.54
C ILE A 159 1.78 -14.43 -13.77
N PRO A 160 1.97 -15.75 -14.07
CA PRO A 160 2.75 -16.30 -15.19
C PRO A 160 2.23 -15.84 -16.56
N ASP A 161 3.07 -15.91 -17.62
CA ASP A 161 2.69 -15.51 -18.97
C ASP A 161 1.61 -16.46 -19.54
N PRO A 162 0.39 -15.98 -19.86
CA PRO A 162 -0.68 -16.83 -20.35
C PRO A 162 -0.60 -17.17 -21.84
N LYS A 163 0.41 -16.70 -22.58
CA LYS A 163 0.52 -16.82 -24.06
C LYS A 163 0.36 -18.23 -24.62
N SER A 164 0.59 -19.26 -23.82
CA SER A 164 0.49 -20.66 -24.25
C SER A 164 -0.95 -21.17 -24.37
N PHE A 165 -1.97 -20.38 -23.97
CA PHE A 165 -3.37 -20.81 -23.93
C PHE A 165 -4.29 -19.77 -24.57
N ASP A 166 -5.42 -20.22 -25.10
CA ASP A 166 -6.54 -19.33 -25.46
C ASP A 166 -7.02 -18.57 -24.22
N ALA A 167 -7.40 -17.30 -24.39
CA ALA A 167 -7.79 -16.43 -23.28
C ALA A 167 -8.93 -17.04 -22.41
N GLU A 168 -9.81 -17.82 -23.01
CA GLU A 168 -10.90 -18.53 -22.32
C GLU A 168 -10.36 -19.62 -21.35
N LYS A 169 -9.13 -20.09 -21.55
CA LYS A 169 -8.51 -21.16 -20.76
C LYS A 169 -7.51 -20.64 -19.72
N TRP A 170 -7.19 -19.35 -19.71
CA TRP A 170 -6.16 -18.80 -18.81
C TRP A 170 -6.44 -19.15 -17.35
N PHE A 171 -7.67 -18.93 -16.91
CA PHE A 171 -8.11 -19.14 -15.52
C PHE A 171 -8.42 -20.60 -15.16
N VAL A 172 -8.42 -21.51 -16.15
CA VAL A 172 -8.59 -22.96 -15.92
C VAL A 172 -7.27 -23.59 -15.44
N HIS A 173 -6.15 -23.07 -15.92
CA HIS A 173 -4.84 -23.67 -15.70
C HIS A 173 -3.97 -22.90 -14.71
N ASN A 174 -4.27 -21.63 -14.45
CA ASN A 174 -3.47 -20.78 -13.59
C ASN A 174 -4.35 -19.90 -12.70
N ASN A 175 -3.90 -19.70 -11.46
CA ASN A 175 -4.38 -18.63 -10.62
C ASN A 175 -3.50 -17.39 -10.85
N PHE A 176 -4.15 -16.26 -11.10
CA PHE A 176 -3.50 -14.96 -11.22
C PHE A 176 -3.90 -14.10 -10.04
N TYR A 177 -2.96 -13.32 -9.52
CA TYR A 177 -3.20 -12.46 -8.37
C TYR A 177 -2.80 -11.03 -8.68
N LYS A 178 -3.67 -10.08 -8.30
CA LYS A 178 -3.29 -8.67 -8.23
C LYS A 178 -2.71 -8.37 -6.86
N HIS A 179 -1.69 -7.57 -6.84
CA HIS A 179 -1.13 -6.99 -5.65
C HIS A 179 -2.05 -5.89 -5.11
N ILE A 180 -2.31 -5.89 -3.81
CA ILE A 180 -2.99 -4.81 -3.09
C ILE A 180 -1.92 -3.92 -2.46
N GLY A 181 -1.94 -2.62 -2.77
CA GLY A 181 -0.86 -1.66 -2.50
C GLY A 181 -0.59 -1.31 -1.04
N ILE A 182 -1.11 -2.07 -0.08
CA ILE A 182 -0.84 -1.89 1.34
C ILE A 182 0.36 -2.75 1.76
N TYR A 183 1.23 -2.17 2.59
CA TYR A 183 2.41 -2.86 3.09
C TYR A 183 2.57 -2.73 4.60
N GLY A 184 3.05 -3.81 5.23
CA GLY A 184 3.55 -3.80 6.59
C GLY A 184 5.04 -4.13 6.62
N TYR A 185 5.74 -3.57 7.61
CA TYR A 185 7.17 -3.76 7.80
C TYR A 185 7.51 -3.89 9.28
N ARG A 186 8.46 -4.75 9.65
CA ARG A 186 9.18 -4.55 10.91
C ARG A 186 9.87 -3.19 10.84
N THR A 187 9.78 -2.39 11.90
CA THR A 187 10.28 -1.01 11.88
C THR A 187 11.77 -0.94 11.52
N ARG A 188 12.57 -1.91 11.98
CA ARG A 188 13.98 -2.01 11.62
C ARG A 188 14.16 -2.28 10.11
N VAL A 189 13.37 -3.20 9.55
CA VAL A 189 13.45 -3.55 8.13
C VAL A 189 13.01 -2.38 7.25
N LEU A 190 12.00 -1.60 7.68
CA LEU A 190 11.60 -0.37 6.99
C LEU A 190 12.78 0.60 6.85
N GLN A 191 13.57 0.78 7.91
CA GLN A 191 14.77 1.60 7.85
C GLN A 191 15.80 1.05 6.86
N GLU A 192 16.09 -0.25 6.93
CA GLU A 192 17.07 -0.91 6.07
C GLU A 192 16.70 -0.80 4.57
N ILE A 193 15.43 -1.02 4.21
CA ILE A 193 14.99 -0.95 2.80
C ILE A 193 14.96 0.46 2.24
N CYS A 194 14.82 1.48 3.09
CA CYS A 194 14.92 2.88 2.65
C CYS A 194 16.36 3.32 2.32
N GLU A 195 17.36 2.61 2.82
CA GLU A 195 18.78 2.86 2.52
C GLU A 195 19.26 2.20 1.22
N LEU A 196 18.43 1.33 0.61
CA LEU A 196 18.77 0.64 -0.63
C LEU A 196 18.74 1.57 -1.84
N GLU A 197 19.73 1.41 -2.72
CA GLU A 197 19.73 2.10 -4.01
C GLU A 197 18.67 1.52 -4.96
N GLN A 198 18.09 2.38 -5.78
CA GLN A 198 17.12 1.96 -6.79
C GLN A 198 17.74 1.02 -7.83
N THR A 199 17.09 -0.10 -8.07
CA THR A 199 17.53 -1.09 -9.07
C THR A 199 16.99 -0.78 -10.46
N GLU A 200 17.59 -1.39 -11.49
CA GLU A 200 17.14 -1.18 -12.87
C GLU A 200 15.74 -1.76 -13.14
N ARG A 201 15.39 -2.86 -12.48
CA ARG A 201 14.03 -3.42 -12.58
C ARG A 201 12.99 -2.51 -11.95
N GLU A 202 13.28 -1.98 -10.75
CA GLU A 202 12.40 -1.00 -10.10
C GLU A 202 12.14 0.21 -11.00
N LYS A 203 13.20 0.78 -11.60
CA LYS A 203 13.07 1.94 -12.51
C LYS A 203 12.25 1.62 -13.74
N THR A 204 12.44 0.44 -14.34
CA THR A 204 11.76 0.01 -15.55
C THR A 204 10.27 -0.25 -15.31
N GLU A 205 9.94 -1.03 -14.28
CA GLU A 205 8.57 -1.40 -13.94
C GLU A 205 7.87 -0.32 -13.09
N ARG A 206 8.64 0.58 -12.48
CA ARG A 206 8.16 1.57 -11.49
C ARG A 206 7.44 0.88 -10.33
N LEU A 207 8.08 -0.15 -9.78
CA LEU A 207 7.59 -0.99 -8.69
C LEU A 207 8.68 -1.06 -7.61
N GLU A 208 8.53 -0.29 -6.54
CA GLU A 208 9.52 -0.14 -5.45
C GLU A 208 9.88 -1.50 -4.81
N GLN A 209 8.93 -2.40 -4.66
CA GLN A 209 9.11 -3.72 -4.03
C GLN A 209 10.05 -4.65 -4.81
N LEU A 210 10.32 -4.39 -6.08
CA LEU A 210 11.32 -5.14 -6.84
C LEU A 210 12.73 -4.91 -6.30
N ARG A 211 13.03 -3.70 -5.83
CA ARG A 211 14.29 -3.38 -5.16
C ARG A 211 14.50 -4.26 -3.92
N TRP A 212 13.46 -4.47 -3.14
CA TRP A 212 13.54 -5.29 -1.94
C TRP A 212 13.78 -6.76 -2.28
N LEU A 213 13.07 -7.31 -3.27
CA LEU A 213 13.28 -8.69 -3.74
C LEU A 213 14.70 -8.90 -4.29
N GLU A 214 15.22 -7.95 -5.08
CA GLU A 214 16.57 -8.03 -5.65
C GLU A 214 17.66 -7.93 -4.57
N ASN A 215 17.36 -7.31 -3.43
CA ASN A 215 18.22 -7.30 -2.24
C ASN A 215 17.87 -8.42 -1.23
N THR A 216 17.22 -9.48 -1.70
CA THR A 216 16.91 -10.71 -0.95
C THR A 216 15.97 -10.59 0.23
N TYR A 217 15.25 -9.46 0.37
CA TYR A 217 14.19 -9.36 1.37
C TYR A 217 12.99 -10.22 0.97
N LYS A 218 12.50 -10.99 1.92
CA LYS A 218 11.30 -11.80 1.75
C LYS A 218 10.07 -10.95 2.02
N ILE A 219 9.10 -11.00 1.10
CA ILE A 219 7.82 -10.31 1.23
C ILE A 219 6.74 -11.38 1.40
N LYS A 220 6.13 -11.46 2.58
CA LYS A 220 5.00 -12.34 2.85
C LYS A 220 3.76 -11.80 2.14
N VAL A 221 3.02 -12.66 1.45
CA VAL A 221 1.79 -12.32 0.74
C VAL A 221 0.63 -13.06 1.39
N GLU A 222 -0.42 -12.34 1.75
CA GLU A 222 -1.67 -12.96 2.23
C GLU A 222 -2.77 -12.70 1.20
N GLU A 223 -3.55 -13.74 0.90
CA GLU A 223 -4.70 -13.62 0.00
C GLU A 223 -5.88 -12.97 0.71
N THR A 224 -6.53 -12.02 0.06
CA THR A 224 -7.75 -11.37 0.55
C THR A 224 -8.87 -11.43 -0.46
N GLU A 225 -10.10 -11.61 0.01
CA GLU A 225 -11.30 -11.48 -0.83
C GLU A 225 -11.82 -10.04 -0.89
N LEU A 226 -11.28 -9.15 -0.06
CA LEU A 226 -11.72 -7.76 0.03
C LEU A 226 -11.21 -6.96 -1.16
N GLU A 227 -12.03 -6.02 -1.63
CA GLU A 227 -11.68 -5.13 -2.74
C GLU A 227 -11.08 -3.83 -2.18
N SER A 228 -10.12 -3.29 -2.93
CA SER A 228 -9.51 -1.99 -2.67
C SER A 228 -9.55 -1.16 -3.95
N HIS A 229 -9.97 0.09 -3.81
CA HIS A 229 -10.10 1.02 -4.93
C HIS A 229 -9.30 2.29 -4.66
N SER A 230 -8.19 2.43 -5.36
CA SER A 230 -7.42 3.68 -5.34
C SER A 230 -8.04 4.71 -6.27
N ILE A 231 -7.99 5.97 -5.86
CA ILE A 231 -8.38 7.12 -6.67
C ILE A 231 -7.13 7.69 -7.33
N ASP A 232 -6.98 7.47 -8.62
CA ASP A 232 -5.84 7.98 -9.39
C ASP A 232 -6.14 9.27 -10.15
N VAL A 233 -7.38 9.43 -10.59
CA VAL A 233 -7.88 10.62 -11.30
C VAL A 233 -9.25 11.01 -10.75
N PRO A 234 -9.71 12.27 -10.93
CA PRO A 234 -10.99 12.73 -10.39
C PRO A 234 -12.19 11.86 -10.76
N LYS A 235 -12.19 11.28 -11.95
CA LYS A 235 -13.27 10.40 -12.43
C LYS A 235 -13.43 9.11 -11.61
N ASP A 236 -12.39 8.69 -10.89
CA ASP A 236 -12.48 7.47 -10.07
C ASP A 236 -13.37 7.68 -8.85
N ILE A 237 -13.57 8.93 -8.42
CA ILE A 237 -14.46 9.29 -7.31
C ILE A 237 -15.92 8.90 -7.63
N GLU A 238 -16.33 9.01 -8.89
CA GLU A 238 -17.67 8.65 -9.33
C GLU A 238 -17.99 7.15 -9.18
N LYS A 239 -16.94 6.31 -9.05
CA LYS A 239 -17.09 4.86 -8.89
C LYS A 239 -17.27 4.44 -7.43
N LEU A 240 -17.06 5.38 -6.48
CA LEU A 240 -17.24 5.10 -5.06
C LEU A 240 -18.74 5.04 -4.73
N ASN A 241 -19.18 3.92 -4.21
CA ASN A 241 -20.51 3.74 -3.63
C ASN A 241 -20.48 4.22 -2.17
N LEU A 242 -20.71 5.51 -1.93
CA LEU A 242 -20.67 6.17 -0.61
C LEU A 242 -22.06 6.58 -0.16
#